data_ba37324334fe2df0cc59cbbd027587de
#
_entry.id   ba37324334fe2df0cc59cbbd027587de
#
_cell.length_a   1.000
_cell.length_b   1.000
_cell.length_c   1.000
_cell.angle_alpha   90.00
_cell.angle_beta   90.00
_cell.angle_gamma   90.00
#
_symmetry.space_group_name_H-M   'P 1'
#
loop_
_entity.id
_entity.type
_entity.pdbx_description
1 polymer ?
#
loop_
_entity_poly.entity_id
_entity_poly.type
_entity_poly.pdbx_seq_one_letter_code
_entity_poly.pdbx_strand_id
1 'polypeptide(L)'
;MSRPPDSEGEPIEDKSQLIEDLESGCTPRENWRIGTEHEKFPFRLSDHKRLPYEGPDGISEILSRLTRFGWQPVKERDNTIALSLEGCAITLEPGGQFELSGAPLETIHQTCDEVHTHLAQVKEVGEELGIGMLLSLIHI
;
A
#
# COMPACT_ATOMS: atom_id res chain seq x y z
N MET A 1 4.84 -4.22 1.46
CA MET A 1 5.01 -4.93 2.76
C MET A 1 5.11 -6.43 2.53
N SER A 2 6.17 -7.06 3.01
CA SER A 2 6.30 -8.52 2.95
C SER A 2 5.39 -9.16 3.98
N ARG A 3 4.32 -9.80 3.52
CA ARG A 3 3.44 -10.58 4.41
C ARG A 3 4.20 -11.82 4.90
N PRO A 4 4.17 -12.15 6.19
CA PRO A 4 4.72 -13.41 6.66
C PRO A 4 4.01 -14.58 5.94
N PRO A 5 4.71 -15.67 5.62
CA PRO A 5 4.09 -16.82 4.99
C PRO A 5 3.00 -17.41 5.90
N ASP A 6 1.92 -17.88 5.29
CA ASP A 6 0.77 -18.46 6.01
C ASP A 6 1.11 -19.84 6.61
N SER A 7 2.26 -20.42 6.25
CA SER A 7 2.80 -21.69 6.77
C SER A 7 4.33 -21.66 6.78
N GLU A 8 4.95 -22.44 7.66
CA GLU A 8 6.37 -22.74 7.52
C GLU A 8 6.54 -23.56 6.24
N GLY A 9 7.38 -23.06 5.31
CA GLY A 9 7.72 -23.77 4.08
C GLY A 9 8.55 -25.04 4.39
N GLU A 10 8.57 -25.97 3.44
CA GLU A 10 9.47 -27.12 3.53
C GLU A 10 10.94 -26.64 3.51
N PRO A 11 11.85 -27.31 4.24
CA PRO A 11 13.26 -26.98 4.23
C PRO A 11 13.85 -27.09 2.82
N ILE A 12 14.72 -26.14 2.45
CA ILE A 12 15.47 -26.20 1.20
C ILE A 12 16.60 -27.22 1.35
N GLU A 13 16.54 -28.28 0.56
CA GLU A 13 17.50 -29.40 0.62
C GLU A 13 18.58 -29.31 -0.47
N ASP A 14 18.28 -28.63 -1.60
CA ASP A 14 19.19 -28.51 -2.73
C ASP A 14 19.18 -27.10 -3.33
N LYS A 15 20.34 -26.70 -3.86
CA LYS A 15 20.51 -25.39 -4.52
C LYS A 15 19.58 -25.24 -5.76
N SER A 16 19.24 -26.32 -6.43
CA SER A 16 18.33 -26.28 -7.59
C SER A 16 16.96 -25.72 -7.21
N GLN A 17 16.47 -26.00 -6.00
CA GLN A 17 15.19 -25.47 -5.52
C GLN A 17 15.17 -23.94 -5.47
N LEU A 18 16.31 -23.31 -5.09
CA LEU A 18 16.45 -21.85 -5.11
C LEU A 18 16.46 -21.29 -6.53
N ILE A 19 17.08 -21.99 -7.46
CA ILE A 19 17.13 -21.61 -8.88
C ILE A 19 15.74 -21.73 -9.49
N GLU A 20 15.08 -22.86 -9.26
CA GLU A 20 13.72 -23.12 -9.76
C GLU A 20 12.70 -22.11 -9.23
N ASP A 21 12.82 -21.71 -7.95
CA ASP A 21 11.96 -20.69 -7.35
C ASP A 21 12.12 -19.34 -8.08
N LEU A 22 13.37 -18.90 -8.30
CA LEU A 22 13.64 -17.68 -9.06
C LEU A 22 13.20 -17.78 -10.53
N GLU A 23 13.43 -18.91 -11.18
CA GLU A 23 13.04 -19.13 -12.58
C GLU A 23 11.51 -19.20 -12.73
N SER A 24 10.81 -19.73 -11.73
CA SER A 24 9.34 -19.78 -11.72
C SER A 24 8.69 -18.39 -11.76
N GLY A 25 9.40 -17.36 -11.25
CA GLY A 25 8.99 -15.97 -11.33
C GLY A 25 9.15 -15.34 -12.72
N CYS A 26 9.82 -16.02 -13.67
CA CYS A 26 9.99 -15.52 -15.02
C CYS A 26 8.67 -15.58 -15.80
N THR A 27 8.14 -14.40 -16.10
CA THR A 27 6.85 -14.27 -16.80
C THR A 27 7.07 -14.02 -18.29
N PRO A 28 6.40 -14.77 -19.22
CA PRO A 28 6.41 -14.49 -20.65
C PRO A 28 5.95 -13.06 -20.96
N ARG A 29 6.51 -12.46 -22.01
CA ARG A 29 6.30 -11.06 -22.35
C ARG A 29 4.82 -10.67 -22.50
N GLU A 30 4.02 -11.54 -23.06
CA GLU A 30 2.58 -11.37 -23.24
C GLU A 30 1.80 -11.27 -21.93
N ASN A 31 2.39 -11.77 -20.84
CA ASN A 31 1.83 -11.73 -19.48
C ASN A 31 2.42 -10.62 -18.59
N TRP A 32 3.30 -9.79 -19.15
CA TRP A 32 3.85 -8.68 -18.37
C TRP A 32 2.76 -7.71 -17.94
N ARG A 33 2.89 -7.22 -16.73
CA ARG A 33 1.99 -6.23 -16.11
C ARG A 33 2.82 -5.14 -15.46
N ILE A 34 2.20 -4.00 -15.26
CA ILE A 34 2.77 -2.84 -14.57
C ILE A 34 2.07 -2.74 -13.22
N GLY A 35 2.82 -2.78 -12.14
CA GLY A 35 2.35 -2.44 -10.80
C GLY A 35 2.91 -1.08 -10.39
N THR A 36 2.14 -0.30 -9.65
CA THR A 36 2.57 0.99 -9.10
C THR A 36 2.83 0.84 -7.62
N GLU A 37 3.93 1.38 -7.15
CA GLU A 37 4.15 1.70 -5.74
C GLU A 37 4.14 3.21 -5.59
N HIS A 38 3.27 3.71 -4.73
CA HIS A 38 3.09 5.15 -4.53
C HIS A 38 3.04 5.47 -3.03
N GLU A 39 4.13 6.01 -2.54
CA GLU A 39 4.38 6.26 -1.13
C GLU A 39 4.10 7.69 -0.71
N LYS A 40 3.59 7.88 0.50
CA LYS A 40 3.24 9.17 1.08
C LYS A 40 3.50 9.21 2.57
N PHE A 41 3.86 10.39 3.07
CA PHE A 41 3.90 10.67 4.50
C PHE A 41 2.71 11.54 4.88
N PRO A 42 1.77 11.02 5.69
CA PRO A 42 0.71 11.83 6.25
C PRO A 42 1.24 12.73 7.36
N PHE A 43 0.79 13.99 7.37
CA PHE A 43 1.13 14.96 8.40
C PHE A 43 -0.05 15.86 8.73
N ARG A 44 -0.11 16.36 9.95
CA ARG A 44 -1.14 17.31 10.37
C ARG A 44 -0.88 18.70 9.80
N LEU A 45 -1.87 19.28 9.13
CA LEU A 45 -1.73 20.60 8.49
C LEU A 45 -1.53 21.75 9.48
N SER A 46 -2.04 21.63 10.72
CA SER A 46 -2.00 22.70 11.71
C SER A 46 -0.61 22.95 12.32
N ASP A 47 0.24 21.91 12.42
CA ASP A 47 1.54 21.98 13.08
C ASP A 47 2.66 21.24 12.34
N HIS A 48 2.34 20.64 11.18
CA HIS A 48 3.22 19.85 10.32
C HIS A 48 3.88 18.65 11.00
N LYS A 49 3.27 18.13 12.07
CA LYS A 49 3.77 16.94 12.75
C LYS A 49 3.24 15.66 12.12
N ARG A 50 4.04 14.58 12.28
CA ARG A 50 3.61 13.25 11.93
C ARG A 50 2.35 12.83 12.69
N LEU A 51 1.55 11.96 12.09
CA LEU A 51 0.36 11.44 12.74
C LEU A 51 0.70 10.27 13.68
N PRO A 52 0.00 10.15 14.82
CA PRO A 52 -0.03 8.91 15.58
C PRO A 52 -0.82 7.85 14.80
N TYR A 53 -0.69 6.58 15.17
CA TYR A 53 -1.57 5.55 14.63
C TYR A 53 -3.01 5.73 15.12
N GLU A 54 -3.19 5.95 16.44
CA GLU A 54 -4.49 6.13 17.08
C GLU A 54 -4.90 7.62 17.18
N GLY A 55 -6.18 7.84 17.39
CA GLY A 55 -6.75 9.17 17.62
C GLY A 55 -7.65 9.65 16.48
N PRO A 56 -8.36 10.76 16.69
CA PRO A 56 -9.37 11.25 15.74
C PRO A 56 -8.77 11.78 14.44
N ASP A 57 -7.48 12.08 14.41
CA ASP A 57 -6.69 12.49 13.27
C ASP A 57 -5.51 11.53 13.02
N GLY A 58 -5.63 10.28 13.48
CA GLY A 58 -4.61 9.25 13.37
C GLY A 58 -4.69 8.47 12.05
N ILE A 59 -3.66 7.65 11.81
CA ILE A 59 -3.58 6.77 10.63
C ILE A 59 -4.75 5.78 10.58
N SER A 60 -5.15 5.23 11.73
CA SER A 60 -6.30 4.32 11.83
C SER A 60 -7.62 4.96 11.37
N GLU A 61 -7.79 6.26 11.62
CA GLU A 61 -8.98 7.00 11.16
C GLU A 61 -8.94 7.23 9.64
N ILE A 62 -7.76 7.50 9.06
CA ILE A 62 -7.61 7.58 7.60
C ILE A 62 -8.01 6.24 6.96
N LEU A 63 -7.47 5.13 7.45
CA LEU A 63 -7.80 3.79 6.95
C LEU A 63 -9.30 3.49 7.09
N SER A 64 -9.89 3.84 8.23
CA SER A 64 -11.33 3.66 8.47
C SER A 64 -12.19 4.43 7.47
N ARG A 65 -11.88 5.70 7.20
CA ARG A 65 -12.65 6.52 6.25
C ARG A 65 -12.50 6.07 4.81
N LEU A 66 -11.35 5.53 4.44
CA LEU A 66 -11.14 4.99 3.09
C LEU A 66 -12.05 3.80 2.78
N THR A 67 -12.55 3.09 3.79
CA THR A 67 -13.49 1.97 3.57
C THR A 67 -14.76 2.38 2.83
N ARG A 68 -15.20 3.64 2.91
CA ARG A 68 -16.35 4.17 2.17
C ARG A 68 -16.21 4.10 0.66
N PHE A 69 -14.97 4.03 0.16
CA PHE A 69 -14.67 3.86 -1.27
C PHE A 69 -14.56 2.39 -1.70
N GLY A 70 -14.94 1.45 -0.84
CA GLY A 70 -14.93 0.02 -1.12
C GLY A 70 -13.71 -0.74 -0.59
N TRP A 71 -12.73 -0.04 -0.03
CA TRP A 71 -11.57 -0.68 0.56
C TRP A 71 -11.94 -1.59 1.72
N GLN A 72 -11.37 -2.81 1.75
CA GLN A 72 -11.61 -3.81 2.78
C GLN A 72 -10.45 -3.81 3.79
N PRO A 73 -10.74 -3.70 5.11
CA PRO A 73 -9.69 -3.66 6.12
C PRO A 73 -8.99 -5.01 6.28
N VAL A 74 -7.67 -5.00 6.28
CA VAL A 74 -6.81 -6.10 6.69
C VAL A 74 -6.35 -5.81 8.11
N LYS A 75 -6.60 -6.76 9.01
CA LYS A 75 -6.33 -6.57 10.44
C LYS A 75 -5.24 -7.50 10.95
N GLU A 76 -4.46 -6.97 11.88
CA GLU A 76 -3.64 -7.75 12.80
C GLU A 76 -4.19 -7.54 14.21
N ARG A 77 -4.75 -8.61 14.80
CA ARG A 77 -5.56 -8.52 16.05
C ARG A 77 -6.71 -7.51 15.86
N ASP A 78 -6.73 -6.43 16.65
CA ASP A 78 -7.78 -5.41 16.59
C ASP A 78 -7.41 -4.21 15.69
N ASN A 79 -6.16 -4.15 15.24
CA ASN A 79 -5.66 -3.02 14.46
C ASN A 79 -5.78 -3.24 12.95
N THR A 80 -6.30 -2.24 12.24
CA THR A 80 -6.26 -2.22 10.77
C THR A 80 -4.86 -1.83 10.31
N ILE A 81 -4.13 -2.75 9.70
CA ILE A 81 -2.74 -2.54 9.26
C ILE A 81 -2.62 -2.27 7.76
N ALA A 82 -3.66 -2.60 7.01
CA ALA A 82 -3.72 -2.38 5.57
C ALA A 82 -5.16 -2.35 5.09
N LEU A 83 -5.36 -1.96 3.85
CA LEU A 83 -6.62 -2.06 3.12
C LEU A 83 -6.38 -2.80 1.80
N SER A 84 -7.37 -3.51 1.29
CA SER A 84 -7.32 -4.19 -0.01
C SER A 84 -8.52 -3.85 -0.87
N LEU A 85 -8.32 -3.73 -2.18
CA LEU A 85 -9.39 -3.49 -3.16
C LEU A 85 -8.93 -4.01 -4.54
N GLU A 86 -9.64 -4.98 -5.11
CA GLU A 86 -9.50 -5.42 -6.52
C GLU A 86 -8.03 -5.65 -6.99
N GLY A 87 -7.20 -6.24 -6.14
CA GLY A 87 -5.79 -6.51 -6.46
C GLY A 87 -4.82 -5.39 -6.06
N CYS A 88 -5.33 -4.24 -5.59
CA CYS A 88 -4.55 -3.18 -4.96
C CYS A 88 -4.49 -3.37 -3.45
N ALA A 89 -3.50 -2.78 -2.83
CA ALA A 89 -3.42 -2.66 -1.38
C ALA A 89 -2.99 -1.25 -0.96
N ILE A 90 -3.48 -0.82 0.19
CA ILE A 90 -2.90 0.30 0.92
C ILE A 90 -2.24 -0.29 2.15
N THR A 91 -0.95 -0.10 2.29
CA THR A 91 -0.14 -0.64 3.39
C THR A 91 0.52 0.46 4.20
N LEU A 92 0.98 0.11 5.38
CA LEU A 92 1.76 0.98 6.24
C LEU A 92 3.19 0.46 6.30
N GLU A 93 4.12 1.31 5.89
CA GLU A 93 5.55 1.07 5.99
C GLU A 93 6.11 1.64 7.31
N PRO A 94 7.35 1.30 7.70
CA PRO A 94 7.97 1.82 8.92
C PRO A 94 7.87 3.34 9.04
N GLY A 95 7.50 3.82 10.23
CA GLY A 95 7.31 5.25 10.47
C GLY A 95 5.94 5.80 10.09
N GLY A 96 5.01 4.94 9.65
CA GLY A 96 3.65 5.32 9.26
C GLY A 96 3.56 5.88 7.83
N GLN A 97 4.52 5.55 6.99
CA GLN A 97 4.48 5.82 5.57
C GLN A 97 3.31 5.05 4.95
N PHE A 98 2.55 5.75 4.15
CA PHE A 98 1.30 5.27 3.56
C PHE A 98 1.52 4.92 2.09
N GLU A 99 1.49 3.65 1.76
CA GLU A 99 1.81 3.14 0.43
C GLU A 99 0.56 2.63 -0.30
N LEU A 100 0.41 3.00 -1.56
CA LEU A 100 -0.43 2.28 -2.52
C LEU A 100 0.44 1.27 -3.25
N SER A 101 0.18 -0.01 -3.06
CA SER A 101 0.65 -1.09 -3.93
C SER A 101 -0.45 -1.36 -4.95
N GLY A 102 -0.24 -0.91 -6.18
CA GLY A 102 -1.22 -0.97 -7.27
C GLY A 102 -1.45 -2.36 -7.81
N ALA A 103 -2.54 -2.55 -8.54
CA ALA A 103 -2.84 -3.78 -9.21
C ALA A 103 -1.88 -4.06 -10.38
N PRO A 104 -1.67 -5.33 -10.78
CA PRO A 104 -0.92 -5.69 -11.98
C PRO A 104 -1.73 -5.36 -13.23
N LEU A 105 -1.48 -4.18 -13.83
CA LEU A 105 -2.22 -3.61 -14.96
C LEU A 105 -1.49 -3.80 -16.29
N GLU A 106 -2.21 -3.69 -17.39
CA GLU A 106 -1.65 -3.91 -18.75
C GLU A 106 -1.00 -2.66 -19.33
N THR A 107 -1.48 -1.47 -18.97
CA THR A 107 -1.07 -0.21 -19.58
C THR A 107 -0.75 0.86 -18.55
N ILE A 108 0.14 1.77 -18.92
CA ILE A 108 0.48 2.96 -18.11
C ILE A 108 -0.74 3.87 -17.89
N HIS A 109 -1.72 3.89 -18.80
CA HIS A 109 -2.92 4.68 -18.63
C HIS A 109 -3.80 4.15 -17.49
N GLN A 110 -3.97 2.83 -17.40
CA GLN A 110 -4.67 2.20 -16.28
C GLN A 110 -3.96 2.50 -14.95
N THR A 111 -2.63 2.45 -14.94
CA THR A 111 -1.80 2.80 -13.76
C THR A 111 -2.00 4.27 -13.36
N CYS A 112 -2.04 5.19 -14.33
CA CYS A 112 -2.32 6.61 -14.06
C CYS A 112 -3.73 6.81 -13.47
N ASP A 113 -4.74 6.13 -14.01
CA ASP A 113 -6.12 6.22 -13.52
C ASP A 113 -6.24 5.69 -12.08
N GLU A 114 -5.56 4.58 -11.78
CA GLU A 114 -5.48 4.02 -10.43
C GLU A 114 -4.88 5.01 -9.44
N VAL A 115 -3.71 5.58 -9.77
CA VAL A 115 -3.03 6.57 -8.92
C VAL A 115 -3.89 7.82 -8.73
N HIS A 116 -4.51 8.36 -9.78
CA HIS A 116 -5.37 9.52 -9.70
C HIS A 116 -6.60 9.25 -8.82
N THR A 117 -7.23 8.09 -8.96
CA THR A 117 -8.36 7.67 -8.13
C THR A 117 -7.97 7.61 -6.66
N HIS A 118 -6.84 6.95 -6.36
CA HIS A 118 -6.32 6.86 -5.02
C HIS A 118 -6.00 8.24 -4.41
N LEU A 119 -5.32 9.11 -5.17
CA LEU A 119 -5.00 10.46 -4.71
C LEU A 119 -6.25 11.30 -4.43
N ALA A 120 -7.31 11.16 -5.23
CA ALA A 120 -8.58 11.85 -5.00
C ALA A 120 -9.23 11.38 -3.69
N GLN A 121 -9.26 10.07 -3.43
CA GLN A 121 -9.80 9.49 -2.19
C GLN A 121 -9.02 9.95 -0.96
N VAL A 122 -7.69 9.89 -1.02
CA VAL A 122 -6.81 10.32 0.07
C VAL A 122 -6.92 11.82 0.33
N LYS A 123 -7.05 12.63 -0.73
CA LYS A 123 -7.27 14.07 -0.61
C LYS A 123 -8.58 14.39 0.10
N GLU A 124 -9.69 13.74 -0.30
CA GLU A 124 -11.01 13.95 0.32
C GLU A 124 -10.97 13.62 1.82
N VAL A 125 -10.40 12.48 2.20
CA VAL A 125 -10.23 12.10 3.62
C VAL A 125 -9.30 13.07 4.35
N GLY A 126 -8.21 13.50 3.70
CA GLY A 126 -7.26 14.44 4.28
C GLY A 126 -7.88 15.81 4.56
N GLU A 127 -8.72 16.34 3.66
CA GLU A 127 -9.44 17.60 3.84
C GLU A 127 -10.40 17.53 5.04
N GLU A 128 -11.10 16.42 5.24
CA GLU A 128 -11.98 16.21 6.39
C GLU A 128 -11.24 16.16 7.72
N LEU A 129 -10.03 15.60 7.74
CA LEU A 129 -9.23 15.37 8.95
C LEU A 129 -8.19 16.46 9.22
N GLY A 130 -8.02 17.43 8.30
CA GLY A 130 -6.96 18.42 8.40
C GLY A 130 -5.56 17.85 8.21
N ILE A 131 -5.44 16.83 7.34
CA ILE A 131 -4.21 16.08 7.07
C ILE A 131 -3.71 16.39 5.65
N GLY A 132 -2.41 16.64 5.53
CA GLY A 132 -1.69 16.71 4.27
C GLY A 132 -0.90 15.43 4.00
N MET A 133 -0.57 15.21 2.72
CA MET A 133 0.26 14.10 2.28
C MET A 133 1.50 14.65 1.57
N LEU A 134 2.67 14.25 2.01
CA LEU A 134 3.94 14.52 1.32
C LEU A 134 4.26 13.33 0.42
N LEU A 135 4.41 13.60 -0.88
CA LEU A 135 4.47 12.57 -1.93
C LEU A 135 5.87 12.05 -2.24
N SER A 136 6.87 12.35 -1.49
CA SER A 136 8.20 11.87 -1.87
C SER A 136 9.10 11.65 -0.69
N LEU A 137 9.88 10.57 -0.79
CA LEU A 137 10.91 10.18 0.15
C LEU A 137 12.28 10.68 -0.21
N ILE A 138 12.53 11.00 -1.49
CA ILE A 138 13.87 11.28 -1.98
C ILE A 138 13.84 12.58 -2.77
N HIS A 139 14.04 13.66 -2.06
CA HIS A 139 14.55 14.88 -2.64
C HIS A 139 15.97 15.08 -2.12
N ILE A 140 16.86 14.50 -2.83
CA ILE A 140 18.29 14.79 -2.67
C ILE A 140 18.69 15.78 -3.74
#